data_31acf56558f89165b8d2e4b96b0bc0c2
#
_entry.id   31acf56558f89165b8d2e4b96b0bc0c2
#
_cell.length_a   1.000
_cell.length_b   1.000
_cell.length_c   1.000
_cell.angle_alpha   90.00
_cell.angle_beta   90.00
_cell.angle_gamma   90.00
#
_symmetry.space_group_name_H-M   'P 1'
#
loop_
_entity.id
_entity.type
_entity.pdbx_description
1 polymer ?
#
loop_
_entity_poly.entity_id
_entity_poly.type
_entity_poly.pdbx_seq_one_letter_code
_entity_poly.pdbx_strand_id
1 'polypeptide(L)'
;HIITSGLVLLSVLTACSTKKNTSGTRFYHAMTARFNTYFNGSEAFKEGVLEQQKGHKDNYTTLLPMYAVRNKSTAAMGKSNFETAIEKCEKAIKLHSIKARPKSNVNKRKTAKEKAYMARKEFNPFLRHAWLLMGKAQFQQGNFIEAASTFNYISGLYAGQPEIVSVARAYLARCYVELEWPYDAEDVFHKIQRDSIGSEGKRAFNASYADYLIFVKQYKEAIPYLQKAVKKEKSKLQRARLNFLLGQLYHETGNKAEAYKALRRVIRANPPYELSFNARILQTEAMASCLLYTSDAAD
;
A
#
# COMPACT_ATOMS: atom_id res chain seq x y z
N HIS A 1 -31.84 -31.58 29.79
CA HIS A 1 -30.97 -31.47 28.60
C HIS A 1 -31.51 -30.49 27.53
N ILE A 2 -32.84 -30.45 27.29
CA ILE A 2 -33.43 -29.52 26.27
C ILE A 2 -33.33 -28.06 26.70
N ILE A 3 -33.53 -27.75 28.00
CA ILE A 3 -33.47 -26.41 28.55
C ILE A 3 -32.01 -25.84 28.49
N THR A 4 -31.02 -26.69 28.81
CA THR A 4 -29.61 -26.32 28.72
C THR A 4 -29.16 -26.08 27.30
N SER A 5 -29.61 -26.88 26.32
CA SER A 5 -29.34 -26.65 24.89
C SER A 5 -29.99 -25.38 24.37
N GLY A 6 -31.21 -25.05 24.79
CA GLY A 6 -31.88 -23.79 24.42
C GLY A 6 -31.20 -22.56 24.98
N LEU A 7 -30.67 -22.62 26.22
CA LEU A 7 -29.95 -21.50 26.83
C LEU A 7 -28.60 -21.25 26.14
N VAL A 8 -27.89 -22.29 25.72
CA VAL A 8 -26.64 -22.18 24.95
C VAL A 8 -26.90 -21.59 23.59
N LEU A 9 -27.97 -22.01 22.89
CA LEU A 9 -28.36 -21.47 21.59
C LEU A 9 -28.73 -19.99 21.68
N LEU A 10 -29.45 -19.56 22.69
CA LEU A 10 -29.84 -18.16 22.93
C LEU A 10 -28.63 -17.28 23.26
N SER A 11 -27.63 -17.79 23.96
CA SER A 11 -26.40 -17.06 24.29
C SER A 11 -25.52 -16.83 23.04
N VAL A 12 -25.52 -17.75 22.09
CA VAL A 12 -24.79 -17.61 20.81
C VAL A 12 -25.42 -16.50 19.94
N LEU A 13 -26.75 -16.39 19.90
CA LEU A 13 -27.45 -15.36 19.14
C LEU A 13 -27.19 -13.92 19.67
N THR A 14 -26.97 -13.77 20.97
CA THR A 14 -26.67 -12.45 21.57
C THR A 14 -25.21 -12.03 21.39
N ALA A 15 -24.29 -12.94 21.08
CA ALA A 15 -22.89 -12.65 20.80
C ALA A 15 -22.67 -12.05 19.40
N CYS A 16 -23.62 -12.23 18.47
CA CYS A 16 -23.52 -11.81 17.08
C CYS A 16 -23.95 -10.34 16.82
N SER A 17 -24.25 -9.54 17.85
CA SER A 17 -24.72 -8.17 17.65
C SER A 17 -23.59 -7.15 17.69
N THR A 18 -23.41 -6.37 16.61
CA THR A 18 -22.48 -5.21 16.56
C THR A 18 -22.86 -4.06 17.52
N LYS A 19 -24.09 -4.10 18.08
CA LYS A 19 -24.56 -3.12 19.09
C LYS A 19 -23.90 -3.32 20.46
N LYS A 20 -23.24 -4.46 20.70
CA LYS A 20 -22.51 -4.76 21.94
C LYS A 20 -20.99 -4.73 21.66
N ASN A 21 -20.23 -4.20 22.62
CA ASN A 21 -18.77 -4.19 22.53
C ASN A 21 -18.18 -4.98 23.70
N THR A 22 -18.12 -6.31 23.53
CA THR A 22 -17.45 -7.25 24.43
C THR A 22 -16.24 -7.88 23.73
N SER A 23 -15.37 -8.52 24.49
CA SER A 23 -14.22 -9.26 23.92
C SER A 23 -14.69 -10.35 22.94
N GLY A 24 -15.74 -11.10 23.31
CA GLY A 24 -16.34 -12.14 22.46
C GLY A 24 -16.92 -11.57 21.16
N THR A 25 -17.67 -10.46 21.25
CA THR A 25 -18.23 -9.78 20.06
C THR A 25 -17.12 -9.30 19.13
N ARG A 26 -16.09 -8.66 19.65
CA ARG A 26 -14.94 -8.21 18.84
C ARG A 26 -14.23 -9.38 18.17
N PHE A 27 -14.00 -10.47 18.90
CA PHE A 27 -13.37 -11.66 18.35
C PHE A 27 -14.22 -12.28 17.23
N TYR A 28 -15.51 -12.50 17.48
CA TYR A 28 -16.43 -13.07 16.49
C TYR A 28 -16.46 -12.23 15.19
N HIS A 29 -16.71 -10.93 15.32
CA HIS A 29 -16.78 -10.06 14.14
C HIS A 29 -15.44 -9.90 13.42
N ALA A 30 -14.31 -9.93 14.14
CA ALA A 30 -12.99 -9.89 13.52
C ALA A 30 -12.71 -11.18 12.71
N MET A 31 -13.01 -12.35 13.27
CA MET A 31 -12.84 -13.64 12.61
C MET A 31 -13.75 -13.78 11.39
N THR A 32 -15.03 -13.46 11.55
CA THR A 32 -16.01 -13.57 10.46
C THR A 32 -15.68 -12.59 9.32
N ALA A 33 -15.34 -11.33 9.64
CA ALA A 33 -14.90 -10.37 8.64
C ALA A 33 -13.67 -10.87 7.88
N ARG A 34 -12.69 -11.46 8.58
CA ARG A 34 -11.44 -11.95 7.98
C ARG A 34 -11.67 -13.11 7.03
N PHE A 35 -12.36 -14.16 7.48
CA PHE A 35 -12.40 -15.44 6.76
C PHE A 35 -13.56 -15.55 5.77
N ASN A 36 -14.70 -14.93 6.05
CA ASN A 36 -15.88 -15.08 5.19
C ASN A 36 -15.95 -14.01 4.09
N THR A 37 -15.45 -12.81 4.35
CA THR A 37 -15.67 -11.68 3.43
C THR A 37 -14.37 -11.11 2.89
N TYR A 38 -13.47 -10.69 3.79
CA TYR A 38 -12.20 -10.06 3.40
C TYR A 38 -11.29 -11.01 2.63
N PHE A 39 -11.24 -12.30 2.98
CA PHE A 39 -10.39 -13.27 2.29
C PHE A 39 -10.70 -13.29 0.79
N ASN A 40 -11.96 -13.44 0.41
CA ASN A 40 -12.36 -13.46 -0.99
C ASN A 40 -12.06 -12.12 -1.71
N GLY A 41 -12.28 -10.99 -1.02
CA GLY A 41 -11.90 -9.67 -1.55
C GLY A 41 -10.39 -9.52 -1.73
N SER A 42 -9.60 -10.08 -0.82
CA SER A 42 -8.13 -10.07 -0.91
C SER A 42 -7.60 -10.93 -2.05
N GLU A 43 -8.21 -12.08 -2.31
CA GLU A 43 -7.85 -12.93 -3.45
C GLU A 43 -8.22 -12.24 -4.77
N ALA A 44 -9.45 -11.71 -4.89
CA ALA A 44 -9.85 -10.93 -6.07
C ALA A 44 -8.90 -9.76 -6.33
N PHE A 45 -8.51 -9.01 -5.29
CA PHE A 45 -7.53 -7.93 -5.42
C PHE A 45 -6.19 -8.41 -5.99
N LYS A 46 -5.68 -9.55 -5.50
CA LYS A 46 -4.41 -10.14 -5.99
C LYS A 46 -4.51 -10.55 -7.46
N GLU A 47 -5.62 -11.16 -7.85
CA GLU A 47 -5.90 -11.55 -9.24
C GLU A 47 -5.95 -10.32 -10.15
N GLY A 48 -6.66 -9.26 -9.75
CA GLY A 48 -6.70 -8.01 -10.50
C GLY A 48 -5.33 -7.37 -10.68
N VAL A 49 -4.50 -7.34 -9.62
CA VAL A 49 -3.11 -6.85 -9.72
C VAL A 49 -2.28 -7.72 -10.65
N LEU A 50 -2.46 -9.04 -10.63
CA LEU A 50 -1.75 -9.95 -11.51
C LEU A 50 -2.14 -9.76 -12.98
N GLU A 51 -3.42 -9.53 -13.26
CA GLU A 51 -3.90 -9.19 -14.61
C GLU A 51 -3.28 -7.88 -15.12
N GLN A 52 -3.25 -6.84 -14.29
CA GLN A 52 -2.59 -5.58 -14.62
C GLN A 52 -1.10 -5.78 -14.90
N GLN A 53 -0.41 -6.57 -14.09
CA GLN A 53 1.02 -6.85 -14.29
C GLN A 53 1.30 -7.66 -15.58
N LYS A 54 0.41 -8.55 -15.96
CA LYS A 54 0.54 -9.34 -17.20
C LYS A 54 0.21 -8.54 -18.46
N GLY A 55 -0.77 -7.64 -18.38
CA GLY A 55 -1.23 -6.85 -19.52
C GLY A 55 -0.46 -5.55 -19.73
N HIS A 56 0.22 -5.06 -18.69
CA HIS A 56 0.99 -3.81 -18.78
C HIS A 56 2.27 -4.00 -19.59
N LYS A 57 2.48 -3.11 -20.56
CA LYS A 57 3.74 -3.01 -21.33
C LYS A 57 4.46 -1.75 -20.91
N ASP A 58 5.67 -1.91 -20.40
CA ASP A 58 6.54 -0.80 -20.04
C ASP A 58 7.13 -0.12 -21.27
N ASN A 59 7.23 1.21 -21.25
CA ASN A 59 8.00 1.97 -22.21
C ASN A 59 9.40 2.23 -21.65
N TYR A 60 10.38 1.52 -22.14
CA TYR A 60 11.77 1.61 -21.66
C TYR A 60 12.56 2.79 -22.22
N THR A 61 12.00 3.55 -23.18
CA THR A 61 12.63 4.80 -23.70
C THR A 61 12.44 5.99 -22.77
N THR A 62 11.55 5.86 -21.81
CA THR A 62 11.27 6.88 -20.79
C THR A 62 11.55 6.33 -19.40
N LEU A 63 11.57 7.22 -18.40
CA LEU A 63 11.66 6.79 -17.01
C LEU A 63 10.45 5.91 -16.66
N LEU A 64 10.70 4.72 -16.15
CA LEU A 64 9.62 3.81 -15.78
C LEU A 64 8.80 4.37 -14.61
N PRO A 65 7.46 4.30 -14.67
CA PRO A 65 6.64 4.58 -13.50
C PRO A 65 6.88 3.51 -12.43
N MET A 66 6.85 3.89 -11.16
CA MET A 66 6.98 2.92 -10.06
C MET A 66 5.90 1.84 -10.13
N TYR A 67 4.70 2.20 -10.56
CA TYR A 67 3.54 1.31 -10.65
C TYR A 67 2.88 1.39 -12.02
N ALA A 68 2.30 0.29 -12.46
CA ALA A 68 1.65 0.16 -13.76
C ALA A 68 0.32 0.93 -13.91
N VAL A 69 -0.15 1.62 -12.86
CA VAL A 69 -1.51 2.16 -12.73
C VAL A 69 -1.73 3.46 -13.52
N ARG A 70 -0.67 4.20 -13.86
CA ARG A 70 -0.75 5.50 -14.56
C ARG A 70 -1.26 5.44 -16.00
N ASN A 71 -1.45 4.25 -16.55
CA ASN A 71 -1.88 4.11 -17.93
C ASN A 71 -3.40 3.83 -17.99
N LYS A 72 -4.13 4.63 -18.78
CA LYS A 72 -5.58 4.41 -19.00
C LYS A 72 -5.91 3.00 -19.49
N SER A 73 -5.02 2.40 -20.28
CA SER A 73 -5.22 1.01 -20.76
C SER A 73 -5.12 -0.02 -19.64
N THR A 74 -4.29 0.21 -18.62
CA THR A 74 -4.16 -0.68 -17.46
C THR A 74 -5.29 -0.54 -16.46
N ALA A 75 -5.96 0.61 -16.39
CA ALA A 75 -7.11 0.82 -15.50
C ALA A 75 -8.29 -0.12 -15.82
N ALA A 76 -8.45 -0.52 -17.09
CA ALA A 76 -9.47 -1.48 -17.49
C ALA A 76 -9.12 -2.93 -17.12
N MET A 77 -7.82 -3.25 -16.94
CA MET A 77 -7.36 -4.59 -16.62
C MET A 77 -7.64 -4.92 -15.15
N GLY A 78 -8.21 -6.08 -14.92
CA GLY A 78 -8.58 -6.54 -13.57
C GLY A 78 -9.75 -5.76 -12.94
N LYS A 79 -10.48 -4.94 -13.71
CA LYS A 79 -11.57 -4.09 -13.19
C LYS A 79 -12.60 -4.89 -12.40
N SER A 80 -13.10 -6.00 -12.96
CA SER A 80 -14.08 -6.87 -12.29
C SER A 80 -13.56 -7.44 -10.97
N ASN A 81 -12.27 -7.80 -10.93
CA ASN A 81 -11.62 -8.29 -9.73
C ASN A 81 -11.52 -7.21 -8.65
N PHE A 82 -11.21 -5.97 -9.03
CA PHE A 82 -11.18 -4.85 -8.07
C PHE A 82 -12.59 -4.47 -7.59
N GLU A 83 -13.60 -4.49 -8.45
CA GLU A 83 -15.01 -4.30 -8.08
C GLU A 83 -15.45 -5.36 -7.06
N THR A 84 -15.11 -6.62 -7.30
CA THR A 84 -15.35 -7.70 -6.34
C THR A 84 -14.63 -7.44 -5.02
N ALA A 85 -13.38 -7.00 -5.04
CA ALA A 85 -12.63 -6.67 -3.83
C ALA A 85 -13.30 -5.55 -3.03
N ILE A 86 -13.77 -4.49 -3.70
CA ILE A 86 -14.48 -3.36 -3.08
C ILE A 86 -15.78 -3.85 -2.44
N GLU A 87 -16.63 -4.57 -3.21
CA GLU A 87 -17.90 -5.13 -2.71
C GLU A 87 -17.71 -5.98 -1.45
N LYS A 88 -16.71 -6.88 -1.44
CA LYS A 88 -16.42 -7.73 -0.28
C LYS A 88 -15.94 -6.90 0.92
N CYS A 89 -15.13 -5.86 0.68
CA CYS A 89 -14.69 -4.95 1.75
C CYS A 89 -15.86 -4.15 2.33
N GLU A 90 -16.73 -3.59 1.49
CA GLU A 90 -17.94 -2.87 1.92
C GLU A 90 -18.87 -3.78 2.74
N LYS A 91 -19.08 -5.01 2.26
CA LYS A 91 -19.86 -6.01 3.00
C LYS A 91 -19.25 -6.33 4.37
N ALA A 92 -17.91 -6.50 4.43
CA ALA A 92 -17.22 -6.73 5.71
C ALA A 92 -17.41 -5.55 6.67
N ILE A 93 -17.27 -4.31 6.18
CA ILE A 93 -17.43 -3.09 6.96
C ILE A 93 -18.89 -2.96 7.44
N LYS A 94 -19.86 -3.10 6.54
CA LYS A 94 -21.28 -2.98 6.85
C LYS A 94 -21.75 -3.97 7.92
N LEU A 95 -21.29 -5.22 7.83
CA LEU A 95 -21.77 -6.31 8.71
C LEU A 95 -21.01 -6.41 10.03
N HIS A 96 -19.77 -5.93 10.09
CA HIS A 96 -18.87 -6.22 11.21
C HIS A 96 -18.29 -4.99 11.91
N SER A 97 -18.71 -3.77 11.56
CA SER A 97 -18.30 -2.55 12.26
C SER A 97 -18.89 -2.49 13.67
N ILE A 98 -18.04 -2.26 14.66
CA ILE A 98 -18.42 -2.12 16.07
C ILE A 98 -18.13 -0.69 16.50
N LYS A 99 -19.18 0.15 16.49
CA LYS A 99 -19.10 1.56 16.92
C LYS A 99 -19.50 1.76 18.38
N ALA A 100 -20.17 0.78 18.99
CA ALA A 100 -20.58 0.84 20.39
C ALA A 100 -19.35 0.91 21.29
N ARG A 101 -19.33 1.84 22.27
CA ARG A 101 -18.26 1.93 23.26
C ARG A 101 -18.28 0.74 24.22
N PRO A 102 -17.12 0.21 24.61
CA PRO A 102 -17.07 -0.85 25.63
C PRO A 102 -17.55 -0.32 26.99
N LYS A 103 -18.17 -1.19 27.77
CA LYS A 103 -18.56 -0.86 29.15
C LYS A 103 -17.31 -0.50 29.95
N SER A 104 -17.38 0.55 30.74
CA SER A 104 -16.27 1.05 31.55
C SER A 104 -16.78 1.35 32.96
N ASN A 105 -15.99 0.98 33.97
CA ASN A 105 -16.29 1.37 35.34
C ASN A 105 -16.05 2.89 35.47
N VAL A 106 -17.11 3.63 35.84
CA VAL A 106 -17.09 5.10 35.95
C VAL A 106 -16.20 5.55 37.13
N ASN A 107 -16.16 4.74 38.19
CA ASN A 107 -15.44 5.07 39.43
C ASN A 107 -13.92 4.75 39.34
N LYS A 108 -13.45 4.09 38.30
CA LYS A 108 -12.03 3.75 38.15
C LYS A 108 -11.29 4.82 37.36
N ARG A 109 -10.20 5.36 37.90
CA ARG A 109 -9.27 6.24 37.19
C ARG A 109 -8.67 5.50 36.01
N LYS A 110 -8.89 6.01 34.79
CA LYS A 110 -8.41 5.39 33.53
C LYS A 110 -6.97 5.78 33.24
N THR A 111 -6.18 4.82 32.83
CA THR A 111 -4.84 5.04 32.26
C THR A 111 -4.92 5.79 30.92
N ALA A 112 -3.80 6.38 30.47
CA ALA A 112 -3.72 7.02 29.14
C ALA A 112 -4.10 6.05 28.01
N LYS A 113 -3.66 4.78 28.10
CA LYS A 113 -3.98 3.72 27.14
C LYS A 113 -5.48 3.38 27.10
N GLU A 114 -6.13 3.29 28.26
CA GLU A 114 -7.58 3.08 28.36
C GLU A 114 -8.37 4.27 27.79
N LYS A 115 -7.94 5.50 28.07
CA LYS A 115 -8.56 6.71 27.49
C LYS A 115 -8.45 6.71 25.97
N ALA A 116 -7.26 6.43 25.42
CA ALA A 116 -7.03 6.33 23.97
C ALA A 116 -7.88 5.22 23.34
N TYR A 117 -8.01 4.06 24.01
CA TYR A 117 -8.87 2.99 23.54
C TYR A 117 -10.35 3.38 23.51
N MET A 118 -10.83 4.04 24.56
CA MET A 118 -12.23 4.50 24.67
C MET A 118 -12.57 5.63 23.69
N ALA A 119 -11.57 6.38 23.20
CA ALA A 119 -11.72 7.42 22.20
C ALA A 119 -11.83 6.90 20.75
N ARG A 120 -11.61 5.61 20.52
CA ARG A 120 -11.73 5.00 19.19
C ARG A 120 -13.16 5.12 18.65
N LYS A 121 -13.25 5.25 17.33
CA LYS A 121 -14.53 5.27 16.58
C LYS A 121 -14.90 3.90 16.01
N GLU A 122 -13.92 3.00 15.88
CA GLU A 122 -14.09 1.61 15.42
C GLU A 122 -13.36 0.66 16.40
N PHE A 123 -14.07 -0.37 16.85
CA PHE A 123 -13.57 -1.34 17.83
C PHE A 123 -13.33 -2.74 17.27
N ASN A 124 -13.80 -3.03 16.04
CA ASN A 124 -13.41 -4.27 15.40
C ASN A 124 -11.93 -4.17 14.97
N PRO A 125 -11.02 -4.99 15.54
CA PRO A 125 -9.59 -4.85 15.32
C PRO A 125 -9.17 -5.23 13.89
N PHE A 126 -10.03 -5.93 13.15
CA PHE A 126 -9.71 -6.40 11.80
C PHE A 126 -10.14 -5.44 10.69
N LEU A 127 -11.18 -4.63 10.87
CA LEU A 127 -11.76 -3.82 9.77
C LEU A 127 -10.82 -2.81 9.14
N ARG A 128 -9.75 -2.41 9.84
CA ARG A 128 -8.68 -1.60 9.24
C ARG A 128 -8.13 -2.20 7.93
N HIS A 129 -8.06 -3.55 7.86
CA HIS A 129 -7.58 -4.25 6.67
C HIS A 129 -8.57 -4.17 5.51
N ALA A 130 -9.88 -4.27 5.80
CA ALA A 130 -10.92 -4.10 4.79
C ALA A 130 -10.95 -2.67 4.23
N TRP A 131 -10.89 -1.66 5.11
CA TRP A 131 -10.82 -0.26 4.70
C TRP A 131 -9.60 0.03 3.82
N LEU A 132 -8.40 -0.41 4.24
CA LEU A 132 -7.17 -0.21 3.47
C LEU A 132 -7.20 -0.97 2.14
N LEU A 133 -7.76 -2.18 2.10
CA LEU A 133 -7.89 -2.94 0.85
C LEU A 133 -8.85 -2.28 -0.12
N MET A 134 -9.98 -1.76 0.36
CA MET A 134 -10.95 -1.02 -0.44
C MET A 134 -10.30 0.19 -1.14
N GLY A 135 -9.62 1.04 -0.38
CA GLY A 135 -8.90 2.19 -0.96
C GLY A 135 -7.82 1.78 -1.96
N LYS A 136 -7.10 0.67 -1.70
CA LYS A 136 -6.11 0.13 -2.64
C LYS A 136 -6.76 -0.40 -3.92
N ALA A 137 -7.94 -1.02 -3.84
CA ALA A 137 -8.66 -1.51 -5.01
C ALA A 137 -9.19 -0.35 -5.87
N GLN A 138 -9.76 0.67 -5.24
CA GLN A 138 -10.16 1.92 -5.92
C GLN A 138 -8.95 2.59 -6.62
N PHE A 139 -7.81 2.65 -5.95
CA PHE A 139 -6.56 3.16 -6.53
C PHE A 139 -6.13 2.36 -7.76
N GLN A 140 -6.17 1.03 -7.70
CA GLN A 140 -5.78 0.17 -8.84
C GLN A 140 -6.73 0.28 -10.03
N GLN A 141 -8.00 0.62 -9.80
CA GLN A 141 -8.94 0.93 -10.88
C GLN A 141 -8.70 2.31 -11.53
N GLY A 142 -7.80 3.13 -11.00
CA GLY A 142 -7.61 4.50 -11.44
C GLY A 142 -8.63 5.50 -10.87
N ASN A 143 -9.48 5.06 -9.93
CA ASN A 143 -10.46 5.91 -9.24
C ASN A 143 -9.78 6.69 -8.09
N PHE A 144 -8.84 7.56 -8.45
CA PHE A 144 -7.95 8.21 -7.48
C PHE A 144 -8.67 9.15 -6.53
N ILE A 145 -9.74 9.83 -6.97
CA ILE A 145 -10.55 10.72 -6.13
C ILE A 145 -11.29 9.92 -5.05
N GLU A 146 -11.91 8.80 -5.43
CA GLU A 146 -12.59 7.91 -4.48
C GLU A 146 -11.60 7.25 -3.51
N ALA A 147 -10.45 6.78 -4.03
CA ALA A 147 -9.38 6.24 -3.21
C ALA A 147 -8.87 7.28 -2.20
N ALA A 148 -8.64 8.53 -2.64
CA ALA A 148 -8.23 9.62 -1.76
C ALA A 148 -9.27 9.89 -0.67
N SER A 149 -10.55 9.95 -1.02
CA SER A 149 -11.64 10.09 -0.06
C SER A 149 -11.65 8.97 0.98
N THR A 150 -11.49 7.71 0.52
CA THR A 150 -11.40 6.53 1.39
C THR A 150 -10.21 6.62 2.34
N PHE A 151 -9.00 6.95 1.86
CA PHE A 151 -7.81 7.04 2.70
C PHE A 151 -7.87 8.22 3.68
N ASN A 152 -8.47 9.34 3.28
CA ASN A 152 -8.73 10.46 4.18
C ASN A 152 -9.73 10.07 5.28
N TYR A 153 -10.81 9.37 4.93
CA TYR A 153 -11.76 8.84 5.91
C TYR A 153 -11.10 7.88 6.90
N ILE A 154 -10.25 6.96 6.44
CA ILE A 154 -9.47 6.06 7.32
C ILE A 154 -8.62 6.87 8.30
N SER A 155 -7.97 7.93 7.85
CA SER A 155 -7.14 8.79 8.69
C SER A 155 -7.94 9.44 9.83
N GLY A 156 -9.18 9.85 9.55
CA GLY A 156 -10.11 10.38 10.56
C GLY A 156 -10.72 9.30 11.48
N LEU A 157 -11.05 8.14 10.92
CA LEU A 157 -11.64 7.01 11.66
C LEU A 157 -10.66 6.43 12.68
N TYR A 158 -9.38 6.34 12.30
CA TYR A 158 -8.31 5.74 13.09
C TYR A 158 -7.32 6.77 13.65
N ALA A 159 -7.74 8.03 13.84
CA ALA A 159 -6.86 9.15 14.23
C ALA A 159 -5.95 8.85 15.44
N GLY A 160 -6.42 8.08 16.43
CA GLY A 160 -5.63 7.65 17.58
C GLY A 160 -4.72 6.42 17.36
N GLN A 161 -4.53 5.98 16.11
CA GLN A 161 -3.77 4.77 15.75
C GLN A 161 -2.74 5.08 14.66
N PRO A 162 -1.58 5.65 15.01
CA PRO A 162 -0.60 6.19 14.07
C PRO A 162 -0.09 5.17 13.06
N GLU A 163 -0.04 3.88 13.41
CA GLU A 163 0.35 2.80 12.50
C GLU A 163 -0.60 2.65 11.30
N ILE A 164 -1.92 2.87 11.52
CA ILE A 164 -2.94 2.78 10.47
C ILE A 164 -2.96 4.08 9.68
N VAL A 165 -2.96 5.21 10.39
CA VAL A 165 -3.01 6.55 9.80
C VAL A 165 -1.83 6.79 8.88
N SER A 166 -0.62 6.33 9.23
CA SER A 166 0.56 6.49 8.39
C SER A 166 0.45 5.73 7.06
N VAL A 167 -0.12 4.52 7.07
CA VAL A 167 -0.39 3.77 5.83
C VAL A 167 -1.43 4.48 4.98
N ALA A 168 -2.54 4.92 5.58
CA ALA A 168 -3.61 5.62 4.87
C ALA A 168 -3.10 6.94 4.25
N ARG A 169 -2.35 7.74 4.99
CA ARG A 169 -1.75 8.98 4.48
C ARG A 169 -0.75 8.74 3.36
N ALA A 170 0.09 7.70 3.46
CA ALA A 170 1.03 7.37 2.40
C ALA A 170 0.31 7.03 1.08
N TYR A 171 -0.82 6.30 1.13
CA TYR A 171 -1.63 6.03 -0.04
C TYR A 171 -2.45 7.25 -0.50
N LEU A 172 -2.92 8.09 0.42
CA LEU A 172 -3.57 9.37 0.09
C LEU A 172 -2.63 10.26 -0.73
N ALA A 173 -1.39 10.43 -0.27
CA ALA A 173 -0.38 11.18 -1.01
C ALA A 173 -0.12 10.61 -2.41
N ARG A 174 -0.11 9.26 -2.57
CA ARG A 174 -0.03 8.64 -3.89
C ARG A 174 -1.24 8.96 -4.78
N CYS A 175 -2.44 9.00 -4.23
CA CYS A 175 -3.61 9.43 -5.00
C CYS A 175 -3.41 10.86 -5.52
N TYR A 176 -2.88 11.75 -4.71
CA TYR A 176 -2.60 13.12 -5.12
C TYR A 176 -1.48 13.20 -6.18
N VAL A 177 -0.47 12.34 -6.10
CA VAL A 177 0.56 12.24 -7.17
C VAL A 177 -0.08 11.82 -8.51
N GLU A 178 -0.99 10.83 -8.50
CA GLU A 178 -1.68 10.39 -9.71
C GLU A 178 -2.69 11.43 -10.24
N LEU A 179 -3.21 12.30 -9.37
CA LEU A 179 -4.06 13.45 -9.74
C LEU A 179 -3.26 14.68 -10.17
N GLU A 180 -1.93 14.61 -10.17
CA GLU A 180 -1.02 15.73 -10.46
C GLU A 180 -1.17 16.91 -9.47
N TRP A 181 -1.42 16.60 -8.19
CA TRP A 181 -1.54 17.57 -7.09
C TRP A 181 -0.33 17.46 -6.14
N PRO A 182 0.87 17.93 -6.57
CA PRO A 182 2.11 17.72 -5.81
C PRO A 182 2.13 18.44 -4.45
N TYR A 183 1.53 19.62 -4.35
CA TYR A 183 1.47 20.38 -3.08
C TYR A 183 0.62 19.66 -2.02
N ASP A 184 -0.53 19.09 -2.42
CA ASP A 184 -1.37 18.31 -1.52
C ASP A 184 -0.67 17.01 -1.09
N ALA A 185 0.06 16.37 -2.00
CA ALA A 185 0.86 15.19 -1.68
C ALA A 185 1.94 15.52 -0.64
N GLU A 186 2.66 16.63 -0.82
CA GLU A 186 3.71 17.09 0.09
C GLU A 186 3.17 17.39 1.48
N ASP A 187 2.05 18.12 1.56
CA ASP A 187 1.38 18.44 2.84
C ASP A 187 0.98 17.17 3.60
N VAL A 188 0.47 16.16 2.90
CA VAL A 188 0.15 14.87 3.51
C VAL A 188 1.39 14.15 4.01
N PHE A 189 2.52 14.17 3.28
CA PHE A 189 3.77 13.56 3.73
C PHE A 189 4.33 14.25 4.98
N HIS A 190 4.24 15.57 5.08
CA HIS A 190 4.66 16.33 6.28
C HIS A 190 3.84 15.95 7.52
N LYS A 191 2.57 15.59 7.35
CA LYS A 191 1.69 15.13 8.46
C LYS A 191 1.98 13.71 8.93
N ILE A 192 2.88 12.95 8.28
CA ILE A 192 3.26 11.60 8.71
C ILE A 192 4.37 11.70 9.76
N GLN A 193 4.06 11.36 11.01
CA GLN A 193 5.02 11.31 12.11
C GLN A 193 5.92 10.08 11.97
N ARG A 194 7.10 10.24 11.37
CA ARG A 194 8.01 9.16 10.98
C ARG A 194 8.47 8.28 12.15
N ASP A 195 8.57 8.83 13.35
CA ASP A 195 9.07 8.13 14.53
C ASP A 195 8.04 7.18 15.15
N SER A 196 6.75 7.40 14.86
CA SER A 196 5.62 6.65 15.44
C SER A 196 5.02 5.61 14.50
N ILE A 197 5.60 5.41 13.30
CA ILE A 197 5.05 4.49 12.30
C ILE A 197 5.69 3.11 12.40
N GLY A 198 4.85 2.05 12.44
CA GLY A 198 5.30 0.66 12.39
C GLY A 198 5.93 0.27 11.06
N SER A 199 6.32 -1.00 10.94
CA SER A 199 7.00 -1.52 9.74
C SER A 199 6.18 -1.37 8.45
N GLU A 200 4.86 -1.53 8.52
CA GLU A 200 3.95 -1.36 7.38
C GLU A 200 3.87 0.12 6.95
N GLY A 201 3.74 1.03 7.91
CA GLY A 201 3.77 2.47 7.65
C GLY A 201 5.08 2.92 7.01
N LYS A 202 6.24 2.45 7.54
CA LYS A 202 7.56 2.74 6.95
C LYS A 202 7.68 2.24 5.50
N ARG A 203 7.15 1.05 5.22
CA ARG A 203 7.14 0.50 3.86
C ARG A 203 6.28 1.34 2.93
N ALA A 204 5.05 1.65 3.33
CA ALA A 204 4.13 2.48 2.56
C ALA A 204 4.72 3.88 2.32
N PHE A 205 5.25 4.52 3.37
CA PHE A 205 5.89 5.83 3.27
C PHE A 205 7.04 5.85 2.27
N ASN A 206 8.02 4.92 2.42
CA ASN A 206 9.19 4.93 1.55
C ASN A 206 8.81 4.74 0.06
N ALA A 207 7.84 3.86 -0.23
CA ALA A 207 7.39 3.63 -1.60
C ALA A 207 6.63 4.85 -2.16
N SER A 208 5.71 5.42 -1.38
CA SER A 208 4.91 6.56 -1.82
C SER A 208 5.73 7.85 -1.93
N TYR A 209 6.68 8.06 -1.02
CA TYR A 209 7.55 9.24 -1.05
C TYR A 209 8.58 9.18 -2.18
N ALA A 210 9.11 7.97 -2.49
CA ALA A 210 9.94 7.79 -3.68
C ALA A 210 9.17 8.13 -4.96
N ASP A 211 7.92 7.67 -5.08
CA ASP A 211 7.06 7.96 -6.23
C ASP A 211 6.79 9.47 -6.39
N TYR A 212 6.49 10.15 -5.28
CA TYR A 212 6.34 11.60 -5.25
C TYR A 212 7.62 12.34 -5.70
N LEU A 213 8.78 11.97 -5.14
CA LEU A 213 10.05 12.62 -5.48
C LEU A 213 10.44 12.39 -6.95
N ILE A 214 10.12 11.22 -7.51
CA ILE A 214 10.29 10.96 -8.95
C ILE A 214 9.36 11.84 -9.78
N PHE A 215 8.10 11.99 -9.36
CA PHE A 215 7.12 12.83 -10.03
C PHE A 215 7.56 14.30 -10.09
N VAL A 216 8.09 14.84 -8.99
CA VAL A 216 8.62 16.22 -8.93
C VAL A 216 10.09 16.32 -9.43
N LYS A 217 10.63 15.27 -10.05
CA LYS A 217 11.99 15.20 -10.64
C LYS A 217 13.14 15.40 -9.64
N GLN A 218 12.91 15.18 -8.36
CA GLN A 218 13.95 15.18 -7.33
C GLN A 218 14.62 13.79 -7.24
N TYR A 219 15.34 13.41 -8.30
CA TYR A 219 15.84 12.04 -8.49
C TYR A 219 16.89 11.64 -7.46
N LYS A 220 17.79 12.53 -7.07
CA LYS A 220 18.82 12.25 -6.05
C LYS A 220 18.19 11.90 -4.70
N GLU A 221 17.20 12.66 -4.32
CA GLU A 221 16.44 12.49 -3.09
C GLU A 221 15.54 11.25 -3.13
N ALA A 222 15.04 10.86 -4.30
CA ALA A 222 14.21 9.68 -4.50
C ALA A 222 14.97 8.35 -4.28
N ILE A 223 16.24 8.30 -4.69
CA ILE A 223 17.06 7.07 -4.67
C ILE A 223 17.06 6.35 -3.33
N PRO A 224 17.36 6.97 -2.17
CA PRO A 224 17.39 6.25 -0.89
C PRO A 224 16.03 5.70 -0.46
N TYR A 225 14.93 6.33 -0.84
CA TYR A 225 13.57 5.82 -0.56
C TYR A 225 13.21 4.68 -1.50
N LEU A 226 13.54 4.78 -2.77
CA LEU A 226 13.35 3.73 -3.75
C LEU A 226 14.16 2.47 -3.39
N GLN A 227 15.40 2.60 -2.95
CA GLN A 227 16.21 1.48 -2.44
C GLN A 227 15.51 0.74 -1.28
N LYS A 228 14.93 1.49 -0.32
CA LYS A 228 14.17 0.91 0.79
C LYS A 228 12.90 0.21 0.30
N ALA A 229 12.22 0.76 -0.71
CA ALA A 229 11.05 0.14 -1.34
C ALA A 229 11.42 -1.17 -2.05
N VAL A 230 12.46 -1.18 -2.88
CA VAL A 230 13.00 -2.37 -3.57
C VAL A 230 13.32 -3.49 -2.58
N LYS A 231 14.01 -3.17 -1.47
CA LYS A 231 14.38 -4.16 -0.44
C LYS A 231 13.17 -4.83 0.20
N LYS A 232 12.02 -4.16 0.26
CA LYS A 232 10.79 -4.66 0.88
C LYS A 232 9.77 -5.19 -0.11
N GLU A 233 10.03 -5.10 -1.43
CA GLU A 233 9.14 -5.62 -2.47
C GLU A 233 9.19 -7.15 -2.49
N LYS A 234 8.01 -7.78 -2.48
CA LYS A 234 7.85 -9.24 -2.44
C LYS A 234 7.73 -9.85 -3.84
N SER A 235 7.07 -9.16 -4.78
CA SER A 235 6.96 -9.62 -6.16
C SER A 235 8.32 -9.58 -6.85
N LYS A 236 8.76 -10.72 -7.39
CA LYS A 236 10.03 -10.81 -8.13
C LYS A 236 10.04 -9.89 -9.35
N LEU A 237 8.94 -9.87 -10.12
CA LEU A 237 8.80 -9.03 -11.31
C LEU A 237 8.82 -7.54 -10.93
N GLN A 238 8.00 -7.14 -9.97
CA GLN A 238 7.96 -5.74 -9.53
C GLN A 238 9.30 -5.29 -8.96
N ARG A 239 10.00 -6.13 -8.21
CA ARG A 239 11.34 -5.83 -7.70
C ARG A 239 12.36 -5.66 -8.83
N ALA A 240 12.27 -6.45 -9.90
CA ALA A 240 13.11 -6.27 -11.08
C ALA A 240 12.82 -4.93 -11.78
N ARG A 241 11.54 -4.58 -11.97
CA ARG A 241 11.13 -3.27 -12.52
C ARG A 241 11.65 -2.10 -11.68
N LEU A 242 11.50 -2.16 -10.35
CA LEU A 242 12.00 -1.12 -9.45
C LEU A 242 13.54 -1.03 -9.44
N ASN A 243 14.27 -2.14 -9.62
CA ASN A 243 15.73 -2.10 -9.80
C ASN A 243 16.11 -1.47 -11.15
N PHE A 244 15.32 -1.70 -12.21
CA PHE A 244 15.53 -1.04 -13.50
C PHE A 244 15.33 0.48 -13.36
N LEU A 245 14.22 0.92 -12.77
CA LEU A 245 13.98 2.32 -12.44
C LEU A 245 15.12 2.93 -11.60
N LEU A 246 15.61 2.19 -10.60
CA LEU A 246 16.75 2.63 -9.79
C LEU A 246 18.01 2.80 -10.66
N GLY A 247 18.22 1.91 -11.63
CA GLY A 247 19.28 2.02 -12.64
C GLY A 247 19.13 3.28 -13.48
N GLN A 248 17.91 3.59 -13.95
CA GLN A 248 17.60 4.83 -14.68
C GLN A 248 17.89 6.08 -13.82
N LEU A 249 17.44 6.11 -12.57
CA LEU A 249 17.68 7.26 -11.67
C LEU A 249 19.17 7.47 -11.40
N TYR A 250 19.95 6.40 -11.21
CA TYR A 250 21.40 6.52 -11.09
C TYR A 250 22.06 7.02 -12.38
N HIS A 251 21.55 6.58 -13.53
CA HIS A 251 22.04 7.06 -14.82
C HIS A 251 21.78 8.55 -15.00
N GLU A 252 20.53 9.01 -14.73
CA GLU A 252 20.15 10.42 -14.79
C GLU A 252 20.93 11.32 -13.81
N THR A 253 21.31 10.77 -12.67
CA THR A 253 22.07 11.52 -11.64
C THR A 253 23.59 11.41 -11.81
N GLY A 254 24.06 10.79 -12.89
CA GLY A 254 25.49 10.65 -13.22
C GLY A 254 26.22 9.54 -12.46
N ASN A 255 25.56 8.78 -11.60
CA ASN A 255 26.20 7.68 -10.84
C ASN A 255 26.21 6.38 -11.65
N LYS A 256 27.06 6.33 -12.67
CA LYS A 256 27.13 5.20 -13.62
C LYS A 256 27.48 3.87 -12.96
N ALA A 257 28.35 3.89 -11.94
CA ALA A 257 28.74 2.67 -11.23
C ALA A 257 27.56 2.02 -10.47
N GLU A 258 26.74 2.80 -9.80
CA GLU A 258 25.55 2.29 -9.11
C GLU A 258 24.43 1.93 -10.11
N ALA A 259 24.30 2.66 -11.24
CA ALA A 259 23.43 2.29 -12.35
C ALA A 259 23.76 0.88 -12.85
N TYR A 260 25.03 0.62 -13.16
CA TYR A 260 25.51 -0.70 -13.58
C TYR A 260 25.13 -1.80 -12.58
N LYS A 261 25.38 -1.56 -11.28
CA LYS A 261 25.05 -2.53 -10.23
C LYS A 261 23.55 -2.82 -10.11
N ALA A 262 22.70 -1.78 -10.24
CA ALA A 262 21.26 -1.93 -10.19
C ALA A 262 20.74 -2.74 -11.38
N LEU A 263 21.20 -2.43 -12.60
CA LEU A 263 20.84 -3.14 -13.83
C LEU A 263 21.34 -4.59 -13.83
N ARG A 264 22.53 -4.85 -13.29
CA ARG A 264 23.03 -6.21 -13.10
C ARG A 264 22.13 -7.04 -12.18
N ARG A 265 21.52 -6.43 -11.15
CA ARG A 265 20.50 -7.11 -10.32
C ARG A 265 19.25 -7.47 -11.12
N VAL A 266 18.81 -6.60 -12.03
CA VAL A 266 17.69 -6.89 -12.95
C VAL A 266 18.01 -8.14 -13.78
N ILE A 267 19.13 -8.16 -14.49
CA ILE A 267 19.54 -9.24 -15.38
C ILE A 267 19.64 -10.57 -14.62
N ARG A 268 20.25 -10.55 -13.42
CA ARG A 268 20.39 -11.75 -12.57
C ARG A 268 19.06 -12.28 -12.01
N ALA A 269 18.03 -11.45 -11.94
CA ALA A 269 16.69 -11.87 -11.50
C ALA A 269 15.95 -12.70 -12.56
N ASN A 270 16.48 -12.81 -13.77
CA ASN A 270 15.88 -13.48 -14.93
C ASN A 270 14.42 -13.05 -15.15
N PRO A 271 14.16 -11.74 -15.39
CA PRO A 271 12.83 -11.22 -15.65
C PRO A 271 12.39 -11.53 -17.09
N PRO A 272 11.16 -11.17 -17.54
CA PRO A 272 10.76 -11.24 -18.92
C PRO A 272 11.78 -10.60 -19.86
N TYR A 273 11.83 -11.15 -21.10
CA TYR A 273 12.85 -10.81 -22.10
C TYR A 273 13.01 -9.30 -22.31
N GLU A 274 11.91 -8.57 -22.51
CA GLU A 274 11.95 -7.13 -22.78
C GLU A 274 12.67 -6.33 -21.66
N LEU A 275 12.36 -6.64 -20.40
CA LEU A 275 13.01 -5.98 -19.26
C LEU A 275 14.50 -6.36 -19.17
N SER A 276 14.83 -7.63 -19.40
CA SER A 276 16.22 -8.09 -19.40
C SER A 276 17.03 -7.46 -20.53
N PHE A 277 16.45 -7.38 -21.73
CA PHE A 277 17.07 -6.78 -22.91
C PHE A 277 17.38 -5.29 -22.70
N ASN A 278 16.39 -4.51 -22.29
CA ASN A 278 16.56 -3.08 -22.03
C ASN A 278 17.53 -2.81 -20.86
N ALA A 279 17.54 -3.70 -19.85
CA ALA A 279 18.53 -3.60 -18.78
C ALA A 279 19.96 -3.80 -19.28
N ARG A 280 20.20 -4.68 -20.28
CA ARG A 280 21.53 -4.85 -20.91
C ARG A 280 21.94 -3.63 -21.71
N ILE A 281 21.01 -3.05 -22.48
CA ILE A 281 21.29 -1.81 -23.26
C ILE A 281 21.74 -0.70 -22.30
N LEU A 282 20.91 -0.35 -21.32
CA LEU A 282 21.22 0.73 -20.38
C LEU A 282 22.49 0.43 -19.55
N GLN A 283 22.76 -0.85 -19.25
CA GLN A 283 23.99 -1.26 -18.57
C GLN A 283 25.22 -1.02 -19.44
N THR A 284 25.17 -1.28 -20.76
CA THR A 284 26.24 -1.03 -21.70
C THR A 284 26.53 0.47 -21.82
N GLU A 285 25.48 1.30 -21.89
CA GLU A 285 25.61 2.76 -21.91
C GLU A 285 26.29 3.30 -20.64
N ALA A 286 25.94 2.74 -19.46
CA ALA A 286 26.57 3.09 -18.21
C ALA A 286 28.07 2.70 -18.19
N MET A 287 28.47 1.58 -18.82
CA MET A 287 29.87 1.15 -18.96
C MET A 287 30.65 2.01 -19.94
N ALA A 288 30.13 2.28 -21.14
CA ALA A 288 30.77 3.08 -22.14
C ALA A 288 31.16 4.46 -21.62
N SER A 289 30.24 5.08 -20.87
CA SER A 289 30.49 6.36 -20.21
C SER A 289 31.59 6.29 -19.14
N CYS A 290 31.80 5.16 -18.45
CA CYS A 290 32.89 4.99 -17.50
C CYS A 290 34.25 4.86 -18.19
N LEU A 291 34.31 4.20 -19.35
CA LEU A 291 35.55 3.99 -20.11
C LEU A 291 36.06 5.29 -20.77
N LEU A 292 35.15 6.12 -21.28
CA LEU A 292 35.51 7.43 -21.85
C LEU A 292 36.12 8.35 -20.78
N TYR A 293 35.58 8.38 -19.55
CA TYR A 293 36.14 9.20 -18.46
C TYR A 293 37.52 8.74 -17.99
N THR A 294 37.87 7.46 -18.18
CA THR A 294 39.20 6.96 -17.79
C THR A 294 40.26 7.23 -18.87
N SER A 295 39.87 7.38 -20.14
CA SER A 295 40.81 7.77 -21.20
C SER A 295 41.12 9.26 -21.16
N ASP A 296 40.15 10.14 -20.92
CA ASP A 296 40.36 11.58 -20.79
C ASP A 296 41.13 12.02 -19.52
N ALA A 297 41.24 11.12 -18.54
CA ALA A 297 42.03 11.37 -17.32
C ALA A 297 43.47 10.82 -17.41
N ALA A 298 43.82 10.17 -18.53
CA ALA A 298 45.13 9.58 -18.77
C ALA A 298 45.99 10.38 -19.76
N ASP A 299 45.43 11.46 -20.37
CA ASP A 299 46.10 12.47 -21.17
C ASP A 299 46.32 13.76 -20.35
#